data_f668ed355625c2902040075432c02e76
#
_entry.id   f668ed355625c2902040075432c02e76
#
_cell.length_a   1.000
_cell.length_b   1.000
_cell.length_c   1.000
_cell.angle_alpha   90.00
_cell.angle_beta   90.00
_cell.angle_gamma   90.00
#
_symmetry.space_group_name_H-M   'P 1'
#
loop_
_entity.id
_entity.type
_entity.pdbx_description
1 polymer ?
#
loop_
_entity_poly.entity_id
_entity_poly.type
_entity_poly.pdbx_seq_one_letter_code
_entity_poly.pdbx_strand_id
1 'polypeptide(L)'
;KTALIEGALWWNQAIEAAGYINGFQVKVLPEDVDPMDVRYNVIQWVHRSTRGWSYGSSVRDPRTQEILKGHVTLGSLRVRQDYLIAEGLIAPYGEDDSIDEAKDKLSEFALARIRQLSAHEVGHTLGIAHNFAASADGRASVMDYPHPLVTLDDSGEIVLEGADDVGIGDWDKRAVIWGYQDFPDGTSAPEGREAIMRETLASGLRYVADEHARIGNRSSAGPVHPAGCLWDNGSDPVAELNRLMALRKVVLANFSERAIQPGRAMATLEDVLVPAYLMHRYQVEAAATVLGGQTFTYAMRGDGQTTMQRVSAKEQRAALSAMLATLEPEALALSDAVVSLIPPRPPQSGVSRELFPRHTGYVFDPMAAAGTAAKITLAQLLDHKRAARMNSQQLADPGLPSFADMLSIVINDRWPEARDARLVAIARMVPVVLVDELASLLAHKA
;
A
#
# COMPACT_ATOMS: atom_id res chain seq x y z
N LYS A 1 -21.55 0.78 10.99
CA LYS A 1 -22.10 -0.56 11.24
C LYS A 1 -22.43 -1.25 9.91
N THR A 2 -23.22 -0.62 9.05
CA THR A 2 -23.62 -1.18 7.74
C THR A 2 -22.42 -1.60 6.89
N ALA A 3 -21.43 -0.74 6.68
CA ALA A 3 -20.24 -1.08 5.91
C ALA A 3 -19.45 -2.28 6.47
N LEU A 4 -19.39 -2.45 7.80
CA LEU A 4 -18.76 -3.63 8.40
C LEU A 4 -19.50 -4.93 8.08
N ILE A 5 -20.82 -4.88 8.11
CA ILE A 5 -21.67 -6.04 7.78
C ILE A 5 -21.57 -6.36 6.29
N GLU A 6 -21.66 -5.36 5.43
CA GLU A 6 -21.55 -5.51 3.98
C GLU A 6 -20.21 -6.14 3.58
N GLY A 7 -19.08 -5.57 4.06
CA GLY A 7 -17.76 -6.12 3.76
C GLY A 7 -17.57 -7.56 4.26
N ALA A 8 -18.03 -7.87 5.48
CA ALA A 8 -17.98 -9.23 6.01
C ALA A 8 -18.84 -10.21 5.18
N LEU A 9 -20.00 -9.77 4.71
CA LEU A 9 -20.89 -10.62 3.89
C LEU A 9 -20.32 -10.95 2.51
N TRP A 10 -19.31 -10.23 2.02
CA TRP A 10 -18.66 -10.58 0.76
C TRP A 10 -18.11 -12.00 0.75
N TRP A 11 -17.69 -12.53 1.90
CA TRP A 11 -17.20 -13.90 2.02
C TRP A 11 -18.25 -14.96 1.66
N ASN A 12 -19.56 -14.63 1.71
CA ASN A 12 -20.57 -15.56 1.24
C ASN A 12 -20.38 -15.94 -0.24
N GLN A 13 -19.85 -15.03 -1.08
CA GLN A 13 -19.53 -15.33 -2.48
C GLN A 13 -18.48 -16.45 -2.60
N ALA A 14 -17.48 -16.46 -1.74
CA ALA A 14 -16.45 -17.51 -1.75
C ALA A 14 -16.96 -18.81 -1.14
N ILE A 15 -17.79 -18.75 -0.12
CA ILE A 15 -18.44 -19.91 0.51
C ILE A 15 -19.45 -20.55 -0.45
N GLU A 16 -20.20 -19.75 -1.22
CA GLU A 16 -21.09 -20.27 -2.26
C GLU A 16 -20.31 -20.89 -3.43
N ALA A 17 -19.16 -20.33 -3.81
CA ALA A 17 -18.26 -20.95 -4.79
C ALA A 17 -17.71 -22.30 -4.33
N ALA A 18 -17.60 -22.53 -3.02
CA ALA A 18 -17.25 -23.81 -2.42
C ALA A 18 -18.44 -24.78 -2.28
N GLY A 19 -19.66 -24.38 -2.71
CA GLY A 19 -20.86 -25.23 -2.74
C GLY A 19 -21.84 -25.03 -1.57
N TYR A 20 -21.61 -24.06 -0.67
CA TYR A 20 -22.44 -23.87 0.52
C TYR A 20 -23.37 -22.65 0.37
N ILE A 21 -24.63 -22.87 0.02
CA ILE A 21 -25.63 -21.80 -0.16
C ILE A 21 -25.93 -21.14 1.18
N ASN A 22 -25.80 -19.79 1.24
CA ASN A 22 -25.99 -19.00 2.46
C ASN A 22 -25.18 -19.54 3.67
N GLY A 23 -24.02 -20.14 3.42
CA GLY A 23 -23.17 -20.73 4.46
C GLY A 23 -22.47 -19.71 5.37
N PHE A 24 -22.38 -18.45 4.94
CA PHE A 24 -21.77 -17.37 5.71
C PHE A 24 -22.80 -16.29 6.01
N GLN A 25 -23.05 -16.05 7.30
CA GLN A 25 -24.05 -15.07 7.76
C GLN A 25 -23.45 -14.09 8.77
N VAL A 26 -23.85 -12.83 8.67
CA VAL A 26 -23.44 -11.77 9.59
C VAL A 26 -24.69 -11.17 10.25
N LYS A 27 -24.70 -11.11 11.57
CA LYS A 27 -25.79 -10.58 12.38
C LYS A 27 -25.24 -9.62 13.44
N VAL A 28 -26.10 -8.75 13.95
CA VAL A 28 -25.74 -7.92 15.09
C VAL A 28 -25.78 -8.77 16.34
N LEU A 29 -24.68 -8.72 17.12
CA LEU A 29 -24.60 -9.43 18.38
C LEU A 29 -25.65 -8.91 19.36
N PRO A 30 -26.44 -9.76 20.03
CA PRO A 30 -27.35 -9.33 21.09
C PRO A 30 -26.61 -8.62 22.23
N GLU A 31 -27.28 -7.66 22.88
CA GLU A 31 -26.65 -6.82 23.93
C GLU A 31 -26.25 -7.59 25.19
N ASP A 32 -26.91 -8.72 25.47
CA ASP A 32 -26.68 -9.60 26.60
C ASP A 32 -25.60 -10.65 26.35
N VAL A 33 -25.00 -10.69 25.16
CA VAL A 33 -23.96 -11.65 24.82
C VAL A 33 -22.56 -11.05 25.06
N ASP A 34 -21.73 -11.78 25.80
CA ASP A 34 -20.32 -11.43 25.98
C ASP A 34 -19.56 -11.65 24.65
N PRO A 35 -18.88 -10.64 24.12
CA PRO A 35 -18.05 -10.79 22.93
C PRO A 35 -16.92 -11.84 23.07
N MET A 36 -16.57 -12.21 24.30
CA MET A 36 -15.56 -13.25 24.56
C MET A 36 -16.13 -14.66 24.53
N ASP A 37 -17.47 -14.82 24.47
CA ASP A 37 -18.10 -16.12 24.38
C ASP A 37 -17.64 -16.88 23.12
N VAL A 38 -17.08 -18.08 23.30
CA VAL A 38 -16.50 -18.88 22.20
C VAL A 38 -17.54 -19.32 21.16
N ARG A 39 -18.82 -19.31 21.49
CA ARG A 39 -19.90 -19.66 20.55
C ARG A 39 -20.13 -18.62 19.45
N TYR A 40 -19.57 -17.43 19.59
CA TYR A 40 -19.78 -16.35 18.63
C TYR A 40 -18.45 -15.89 18.03
N ASN A 41 -18.36 -15.88 16.70
CA ASN A 41 -17.33 -15.13 15.99
C ASN A 41 -17.73 -13.64 16.00
N VAL A 42 -16.79 -12.76 16.26
CA VAL A 42 -17.12 -11.36 16.55
C VAL A 42 -16.33 -10.38 15.72
N ILE A 43 -17.01 -9.37 15.17
CA ILE A 43 -16.41 -8.17 14.62
C ILE A 43 -16.65 -7.03 15.61
N GLN A 44 -15.59 -6.48 16.18
CA GLN A 44 -15.63 -5.44 17.18
C GLN A 44 -15.05 -4.13 16.64
N TRP A 45 -15.83 -3.05 16.75
CA TRP A 45 -15.36 -1.69 16.50
C TRP A 45 -14.83 -1.06 17.77
N VAL A 46 -13.59 -0.55 17.74
CA VAL A 46 -12.95 0.06 18.91
C VAL A 46 -12.56 1.50 18.64
N HIS A 47 -12.85 2.37 19.61
CA HIS A 47 -12.37 3.75 19.61
C HIS A 47 -11.02 3.82 20.31
N ARG A 48 -10.02 4.38 19.62
CA ARG A 48 -8.67 4.52 20.14
C ARG A 48 -8.24 5.98 20.08
N SER A 49 -7.53 6.44 21.09
CA SER A 49 -6.89 7.77 21.13
C SER A 49 -5.48 7.75 20.54
N THR A 50 -4.86 6.57 20.44
CA THR A 50 -3.52 6.38 19.90
C THR A 50 -3.56 5.44 18.70
N ARG A 51 -2.56 5.55 17.82
CA ARG A 51 -2.44 4.70 16.64
C ARG A 51 -2.41 3.22 17.03
N GLY A 52 -3.23 2.43 16.36
CA GLY A 52 -3.27 0.97 16.45
C GLY A 52 -3.73 0.39 15.12
N TRP A 53 -3.46 -0.89 14.92
CA TRP A 53 -3.90 -1.61 13.72
C TRP A 53 -5.27 -2.23 13.93
N SER A 54 -6.01 -2.44 12.85
CA SER A 54 -7.07 -3.44 12.77
C SER A 54 -6.40 -4.82 12.65
N TYR A 55 -7.07 -5.84 13.12
CA TYR A 55 -6.57 -7.22 12.99
C TYR A 55 -7.72 -8.22 13.11
N GLY A 56 -7.62 -9.28 12.32
CA GLY A 56 -8.41 -10.50 12.45
C GLY A 56 -7.55 -11.64 12.97
N SER A 57 -8.07 -12.44 13.86
CA SER A 57 -7.38 -13.61 14.38
C SER A 57 -8.36 -14.74 14.71
N SER A 58 -7.84 -15.96 14.82
CA SER A 58 -8.62 -17.13 15.20
C SER A 58 -7.98 -17.87 16.38
N VAL A 59 -8.82 -18.34 17.29
CA VAL A 59 -8.44 -19.34 18.28
C VAL A 59 -8.63 -20.70 17.66
N ARG A 60 -7.59 -21.54 17.66
CA ARG A 60 -7.60 -22.87 17.03
C ARG A 60 -7.33 -23.96 18.06
N ASP A 61 -7.96 -25.11 17.88
CA ASP A 61 -7.60 -26.31 18.61
C ASP A 61 -6.18 -26.76 18.17
N PRO A 62 -5.20 -26.86 19.08
CA PRO A 62 -3.82 -27.18 18.70
C PRO A 62 -3.66 -28.62 18.17
N ARG A 63 -4.64 -29.50 18.38
CA ARG A 63 -4.62 -30.90 17.95
C ARG A 63 -5.19 -31.07 16.54
N THR A 64 -6.27 -30.36 16.23
CA THR A 64 -7.03 -30.53 14.97
C THR A 64 -6.86 -29.36 14.01
N GLN A 65 -6.38 -28.22 14.51
CA GLN A 65 -6.35 -26.93 13.80
C GLN A 65 -7.73 -26.36 13.48
N GLU A 66 -8.79 -26.94 14.03
CA GLU A 66 -10.15 -26.42 13.92
C GLU A 66 -10.23 -25.01 14.49
N ILE A 67 -10.86 -24.09 13.75
CA ILE A 67 -11.11 -22.72 14.20
C ILE A 67 -12.28 -22.72 15.18
N LEU A 68 -11.97 -22.50 16.45
CA LEU A 68 -12.96 -22.46 17.53
C LEU A 68 -13.64 -21.10 17.65
N LYS A 69 -12.93 -20.01 17.34
CA LYS A 69 -13.45 -18.65 17.42
C LYS A 69 -12.65 -17.71 16.50
N GLY A 70 -13.35 -16.92 15.70
CA GLY A 70 -12.80 -15.77 14.99
C GLY A 70 -13.07 -14.47 15.77
N HIS A 71 -12.09 -13.58 15.84
CA HIS A 71 -12.23 -12.27 16.44
C HIS A 71 -11.57 -11.20 15.58
N VAL A 72 -12.38 -10.25 15.12
CA VAL A 72 -11.95 -9.08 14.35
C VAL A 72 -12.01 -7.85 15.23
N THR A 73 -10.95 -7.05 15.25
CA THR A 73 -10.91 -5.73 15.89
C THR A 73 -10.61 -4.67 14.86
N LEU A 74 -11.52 -3.72 14.66
CA LEU A 74 -11.40 -2.61 13.74
C LEU A 74 -11.31 -1.28 14.49
N GLY A 75 -10.30 -0.48 14.17
CA GLY A 75 -10.02 0.79 14.86
C GLY A 75 -10.59 2.02 14.14
N SER A 76 -11.22 2.93 14.89
CA SER A 76 -11.82 4.16 14.36
C SER A 76 -10.82 5.13 13.71
N LEU A 77 -9.51 5.01 14.01
CA LEU A 77 -8.48 5.86 13.42
C LEU A 77 -8.29 5.65 11.92
N ARG A 78 -8.73 4.51 11.37
CA ARG A 78 -8.70 4.27 9.93
C ARG A 78 -9.57 5.28 9.18
N VAL A 79 -10.78 5.52 9.66
CA VAL A 79 -11.69 6.53 9.07
C VAL A 79 -11.02 7.91 9.00
N ARG A 80 -10.36 8.33 10.10
CA ARG A 80 -9.62 9.61 10.11
C ARG A 80 -8.55 9.65 9.00
N GLN A 81 -7.81 8.56 8.80
CA GLN A 81 -6.77 8.52 7.77
C GLN A 81 -7.35 8.61 6.36
N ASP A 82 -8.46 7.92 6.10
CA ASP A 82 -9.12 7.96 4.79
C ASP A 82 -9.68 9.36 4.49
N TYR A 83 -10.24 10.05 5.50
CA TYR A 83 -10.65 11.45 5.35
C TYR A 83 -9.47 12.37 5.01
N LEU A 84 -8.34 12.26 5.73
CA LEU A 84 -7.16 13.08 5.45
C LEU A 84 -6.59 12.83 4.04
N ILE A 85 -6.64 11.59 3.57
CA ILE A 85 -6.22 11.23 2.21
C ILE A 85 -7.15 11.91 1.20
N ALA A 86 -8.46 11.72 1.32
CA ALA A 86 -9.44 12.26 0.39
C ALA A 86 -9.47 13.81 0.42
N GLU A 87 -9.46 14.44 1.60
CA GLU A 87 -9.38 15.90 1.75
C GLU A 87 -8.16 16.46 1.02
N GLY A 88 -6.98 15.83 1.17
CA GLY A 88 -5.74 16.25 0.53
C GLY A 88 -5.72 16.02 -0.99
N LEU A 89 -6.46 15.03 -1.48
CA LEU A 89 -6.54 14.70 -2.91
C LEU A 89 -7.45 15.65 -3.68
N ILE A 90 -8.69 15.87 -3.19
CA ILE A 90 -9.73 16.56 -3.97
C ILE A 90 -10.06 17.97 -3.48
N ALA A 91 -9.50 18.43 -2.35
CA ALA A 91 -9.77 19.75 -1.77
C ALA A 91 -11.28 20.12 -1.82
N PRO A 92 -12.15 19.35 -1.11
CA PRO A 92 -13.58 19.26 -1.42
C PRO A 92 -14.42 20.46 -0.92
N TYR A 93 -13.83 21.41 -0.19
CA TYR A 93 -14.57 22.48 0.48
C TYR A 93 -14.52 23.80 -0.33
N GLY A 94 -15.12 23.81 -1.52
CA GLY A 94 -15.24 25.00 -2.36
C GLY A 94 -16.26 26.03 -1.83
N GLU A 95 -16.25 27.21 -2.40
CA GLU A 95 -17.22 28.27 -2.06
C GLU A 95 -18.66 27.91 -2.52
N ASP A 96 -18.75 27.22 -3.66
CA ASP A 96 -20.02 26.81 -4.27
C ASP A 96 -20.47 25.40 -3.83
N ASP A 97 -19.57 24.59 -3.24
CA ASP A 97 -19.88 23.25 -2.77
C ASP A 97 -20.57 23.29 -1.41
N SER A 98 -21.68 22.59 -1.25
CA SER A 98 -22.23 22.40 0.07
C SER A 98 -21.28 21.57 0.94
N ILE A 99 -21.10 21.97 2.19
CA ILE A 99 -20.29 21.20 3.16
C ILE A 99 -20.81 19.77 3.30
N ASP A 100 -22.10 19.57 3.12
CA ASP A 100 -22.72 18.25 3.24
C ASP A 100 -22.41 17.38 2.03
N GLU A 101 -22.39 17.91 0.80
CA GLU A 101 -21.92 17.15 -0.39
C GLU A 101 -20.46 16.76 -0.30
N ALA A 102 -19.59 17.66 0.21
CA ALA A 102 -18.20 17.35 0.49
C ALA A 102 -18.07 16.19 1.48
N LYS A 103 -18.82 16.24 2.58
CA LYS A 103 -18.85 15.18 3.60
C LYS A 103 -19.35 13.85 3.04
N ASP A 104 -20.35 13.86 2.18
CA ASP A 104 -20.90 12.65 1.56
C ASP A 104 -19.85 11.97 0.68
N LYS A 105 -19.14 12.71 -0.17
CA LYS A 105 -18.02 12.18 -0.99
C LYS A 105 -16.91 11.57 -0.12
N LEU A 106 -16.47 12.28 0.92
CA LEU A 106 -15.45 11.81 1.85
C LEU A 106 -15.90 10.58 2.64
N SER A 107 -17.17 10.57 3.06
CA SER A 107 -17.76 9.44 3.78
C SER A 107 -17.84 8.20 2.91
N GLU A 108 -18.26 8.32 1.65
CA GLU A 108 -18.35 7.17 0.74
C GLU A 108 -16.97 6.57 0.48
N PHE A 109 -15.95 7.39 0.23
CA PHE A 109 -14.56 6.94 0.10
C PHE A 109 -14.10 6.17 1.36
N ALA A 110 -14.32 6.73 2.55
CA ALA A 110 -13.94 6.08 3.79
C ALA A 110 -14.75 4.79 4.05
N LEU A 111 -16.04 4.77 3.70
CA LEU A 111 -16.90 3.59 3.87
C LEU A 111 -16.53 2.46 2.88
N ALA A 112 -16.13 2.79 1.64
CA ALA A 112 -15.62 1.80 0.69
C ALA A 112 -14.39 1.08 1.28
N ARG A 113 -13.44 1.85 1.81
CA ARG A 113 -12.27 1.28 2.49
C ARG A 113 -12.62 0.46 3.73
N ILE A 114 -13.62 0.87 4.52
CA ILE A 114 -14.07 0.11 5.70
C ILE A 114 -14.74 -1.21 5.30
N ARG A 115 -15.47 -1.26 4.18
CA ARG A 115 -16.02 -2.52 3.64
C ARG A 115 -14.89 -3.49 3.30
N GLN A 116 -13.90 -3.03 2.54
CA GLN A 116 -12.74 -3.82 2.14
C GLN A 116 -11.94 -4.30 3.38
N LEU A 117 -11.68 -3.41 4.34
CA LEU A 117 -10.99 -3.76 5.58
C LEU A 117 -11.76 -4.78 6.41
N SER A 118 -13.09 -4.67 6.49
CA SER A 118 -13.93 -5.66 7.17
C SER A 118 -13.82 -7.03 6.51
N ALA A 119 -13.86 -7.09 5.19
CA ALA A 119 -13.66 -8.33 4.44
C ALA A 119 -12.26 -8.91 4.72
N HIS A 120 -11.22 -8.08 4.67
CA HIS A 120 -9.83 -8.46 4.92
C HIS A 120 -9.65 -9.13 6.30
N GLU A 121 -10.09 -8.45 7.36
CA GLU A 121 -9.91 -8.96 8.72
C GLU A 121 -10.75 -10.22 9.00
N VAL A 122 -11.92 -10.32 8.36
CA VAL A 122 -12.73 -11.55 8.40
C VAL A 122 -12.00 -12.70 7.70
N GLY A 123 -11.33 -12.46 6.57
CA GLY A 123 -10.51 -13.45 5.89
C GLY A 123 -9.47 -14.11 6.81
N HIS A 124 -8.82 -13.32 7.66
CA HIS A 124 -7.91 -13.86 8.67
C HIS A 124 -8.60 -14.78 9.68
N THR A 125 -9.85 -14.50 10.05
CA THR A 125 -10.60 -15.39 10.95
C THR A 125 -11.01 -16.71 10.28
N LEU A 126 -11.08 -16.72 8.94
CA LEU A 126 -11.26 -17.94 8.13
C LEU A 126 -9.95 -18.71 7.91
N GLY A 127 -8.83 -18.23 8.45
CA GLY A 127 -7.53 -18.88 8.36
C GLY A 127 -6.73 -18.52 7.11
N ILE A 128 -7.16 -17.51 6.36
CA ILE A 128 -6.50 -17.10 5.12
C ILE A 128 -5.38 -16.09 5.43
N ALA A 129 -4.20 -16.32 4.88
CA ALA A 129 -3.05 -15.44 4.96
C ALA A 129 -3.12 -14.34 3.89
N HIS A 130 -2.24 -13.33 3.99
CA HIS A 130 -2.11 -12.32 2.94
C HIS A 130 -1.66 -12.93 1.61
N ASN A 131 -2.10 -12.31 0.51
CA ASN A 131 -1.56 -12.51 -0.83
C ASN A 131 -1.17 -11.16 -1.44
N PHE A 132 0.10 -10.79 -1.35
CA PHE A 132 0.59 -9.51 -1.86
C PHE A 132 0.84 -9.47 -3.37
N ALA A 133 0.56 -10.56 -4.10
CA ALA A 133 0.56 -10.53 -5.56
C ALA A 133 -0.80 -10.15 -6.16
N ALA A 134 -1.84 -10.04 -5.34
CA ALA A 134 -3.20 -9.84 -5.83
C ALA A 134 -3.42 -8.46 -6.49
N SER A 135 -2.71 -7.41 -6.06
CA SER A 135 -2.71 -6.09 -6.70
C SER A 135 -2.31 -6.16 -8.17
N ALA A 136 -1.32 -7.01 -8.48
CA ALA A 136 -0.82 -7.19 -9.84
C ALA A 136 -1.71 -8.09 -10.72
N ASP A 137 -2.64 -8.83 -10.11
CA ASP A 137 -3.62 -9.70 -10.78
C ASP A 137 -5.03 -9.06 -10.82
N GLY A 138 -5.11 -7.74 -10.95
CA GLY A 138 -6.37 -7.01 -11.02
C GLY A 138 -7.10 -6.98 -9.69
N ARG A 139 -6.37 -6.87 -8.57
CA ARG A 139 -6.92 -6.88 -7.20
C ARG A 139 -7.68 -8.17 -6.90
N ALA A 140 -7.07 -9.30 -7.24
CA ALA A 140 -7.68 -10.62 -7.17
C ALA A 140 -8.00 -11.11 -5.76
N SER A 141 -7.65 -10.36 -4.70
CA SER A 141 -7.87 -10.76 -3.31
C SER A 141 -8.09 -9.56 -2.39
N VAL A 142 -9.03 -9.70 -1.46
CA VAL A 142 -9.17 -8.76 -0.33
C VAL A 142 -8.06 -8.97 0.72
N MET A 143 -7.29 -10.07 0.62
CA MET A 143 -6.17 -10.36 1.51
C MET A 143 -4.86 -9.66 1.11
N ASP A 144 -4.92 -8.71 0.18
CA ASP A 144 -3.87 -7.74 -0.10
C ASP A 144 -4.08 -6.44 0.70
N TYR A 145 -3.08 -5.57 0.67
CA TYR A 145 -3.17 -4.18 1.16
C TYR A 145 -3.11 -3.21 -0.02
N PRO A 146 -4.18 -3.05 -0.79
CA PRO A 146 -4.16 -2.12 -1.92
C PRO A 146 -4.10 -0.68 -1.43
N HIS A 147 -3.36 0.17 -2.15
CA HIS A 147 -3.53 1.62 -2.05
C HIS A 147 -4.79 2.02 -2.81
N PRO A 148 -5.56 3.03 -2.35
CA PRO A 148 -6.71 3.51 -3.13
C PRO A 148 -6.30 3.84 -4.58
N LEU A 149 -7.01 3.28 -5.55
CA LEU A 149 -6.78 3.56 -6.98
C LEU A 149 -7.47 4.87 -7.36
N VAL A 150 -6.76 5.95 -7.16
CA VAL A 150 -7.21 7.28 -7.58
C VAL A 150 -6.84 7.49 -9.03
N THR A 151 -7.77 8.00 -9.84
CA THR A 151 -7.59 8.24 -11.26
C THR A 151 -7.90 9.69 -11.63
N LEU A 152 -7.64 10.05 -12.87
CA LEU A 152 -8.14 11.28 -13.51
C LEU A 152 -9.19 10.88 -14.52
N ASP A 153 -10.27 11.66 -14.63
CA ASP A 153 -11.22 11.53 -15.73
C ASP A 153 -10.71 12.22 -17.00
N ASP A 154 -11.53 12.20 -18.05
CA ASP A 154 -11.20 12.79 -19.34
C ASP A 154 -11.04 14.32 -19.29
N SER A 155 -11.56 14.98 -18.25
CA SER A 155 -11.38 16.42 -18.01
C SER A 155 -10.12 16.75 -17.21
N GLY A 156 -9.47 15.73 -16.62
CA GLY A 156 -8.33 15.86 -15.74
C GLY A 156 -8.70 16.06 -14.26
N GLU A 157 -9.96 15.87 -13.91
CA GLU A 157 -10.42 15.93 -12.53
C GLU A 157 -10.15 14.61 -11.78
N ILE A 158 -9.95 14.72 -10.47
CA ILE A 158 -9.59 13.57 -9.62
C ILE A 158 -10.84 12.77 -9.29
N VAL A 159 -10.79 11.46 -9.59
CA VAL A 159 -11.88 10.50 -9.34
C VAL A 159 -11.51 9.60 -8.17
N LEU A 160 -12.37 9.57 -7.15
CA LEU A 160 -12.27 8.67 -5.99
C LEU A 160 -13.22 7.46 -6.09
N GLU A 161 -14.18 7.49 -7.02
CA GLU A 161 -15.09 6.37 -7.26
C GLU A 161 -14.29 5.14 -7.76
N GLY A 162 -14.59 3.97 -7.18
CA GLY A 162 -13.84 2.75 -7.51
C GLY A 162 -12.41 2.68 -6.95
N ALA A 163 -12.04 3.60 -6.04
CA ALA A 163 -10.73 3.58 -5.40
C ALA A 163 -10.47 2.29 -4.62
N ASP A 164 -11.50 1.70 -4.03
CA ASP A 164 -11.49 0.36 -3.43
C ASP A 164 -12.50 -0.52 -4.16
N ASP A 165 -12.14 -1.78 -4.42
CA ASP A 165 -13.02 -2.73 -5.09
C ASP A 165 -14.15 -3.23 -4.18
N VAL A 166 -15.21 -3.73 -4.81
CA VAL A 166 -16.38 -4.29 -4.13
C VAL A 166 -16.45 -5.79 -4.35
N GLY A 167 -16.60 -6.54 -3.27
CA GLY A 167 -16.74 -8.00 -3.31
C GLY A 167 -15.44 -8.75 -3.03
N ILE A 168 -15.49 -10.06 -3.17
CA ILE A 168 -14.38 -11.00 -2.97
C ILE A 168 -13.66 -11.26 -4.28
N GLY A 169 -12.33 -11.29 -4.23
CA GLY A 169 -11.50 -11.58 -5.38
C GLY A 169 -11.50 -13.05 -5.82
N ASP A 170 -11.02 -13.31 -7.02
CA ASP A 170 -10.98 -14.67 -7.56
C ASP A 170 -9.99 -15.57 -6.82
N TRP A 171 -8.88 -15.00 -6.33
CA TRP A 171 -7.96 -15.75 -5.48
C TRP A 171 -8.61 -16.14 -4.15
N ASP A 172 -9.42 -15.28 -3.54
CA ASP A 172 -10.13 -15.56 -2.30
C ASP A 172 -11.12 -16.74 -2.46
N LYS A 173 -11.86 -16.76 -3.59
CA LYS A 173 -12.73 -17.87 -3.94
C LYS A 173 -11.94 -19.18 -4.04
N ARG A 174 -10.78 -19.16 -4.72
CA ARG A 174 -9.92 -20.34 -4.85
C ARG A 174 -9.38 -20.80 -3.50
N ALA A 175 -8.98 -19.88 -2.63
CA ALA A 175 -8.50 -20.19 -1.29
C ALA A 175 -9.59 -20.86 -0.43
N VAL A 176 -10.83 -20.36 -0.49
CA VAL A 176 -11.97 -20.93 0.24
C VAL A 176 -12.37 -22.29 -0.35
N ILE A 177 -12.44 -22.45 -1.66
CA ILE A 177 -12.71 -23.73 -2.32
C ILE A 177 -11.68 -24.77 -1.85
N TRP A 178 -10.39 -24.43 -1.88
CA TRP A 178 -9.31 -25.33 -1.45
C TRP A 178 -9.41 -25.72 0.03
N GLY A 179 -9.78 -24.78 0.89
CA GLY A 179 -9.80 -24.97 2.34
C GLY A 179 -11.08 -25.58 2.89
N TYR A 180 -12.22 -25.34 2.24
CA TYR A 180 -13.54 -25.60 2.82
C TYR A 180 -14.44 -26.53 2.00
N GLN A 181 -14.17 -26.75 0.71
CA GLN A 181 -15.03 -27.57 -0.13
C GLN A 181 -15.04 -29.03 0.33
N ASP A 182 -16.23 -29.62 0.41
CA ASP A 182 -16.39 -31.07 0.51
C ASP A 182 -16.19 -31.73 -0.85
N PHE A 183 -15.71 -32.99 -0.82
CA PHE A 183 -15.47 -33.76 -2.03
C PHE A 183 -16.49 -34.92 -2.15
N PRO A 184 -16.88 -35.29 -3.38
CA PRO A 184 -17.81 -36.38 -3.60
C PRO A 184 -17.21 -37.71 -3.17
N ASP A 185 -18.10 -38.69 -2.91
CA ASP A 185 -17.71 -40.05 -2.57
C ASP A 185 -16.73 -40.62 -3.59
N GLY A 186 -15.66 -41.21 -3.10
CA GLY A 186 -14.59 -41.80 -3.92
C GLY A 186 -13.45 -40.83 -4.26
N THR A 187 -13.57 -39.55 -3.95
CA THR A 187 -12.47 -38.56 -4.08
C THR A 187 -11.87 -38.27 -2.70
N SER A 188 -10.61 -38.57 -2.50
CA SER A 188 -9.95 -38.20 -1.25
C SER A 188 -9.70 -36.68 -1.17
N ALA A 189 -9.74 -36.13 0.03
CA ALA A 189 -9.45 -34.67 0.22
C ALA A 189 -8.08 -34.23 -0.33
N PRO A 190 -6.98 -35.01 -0.21
CA PRO A 190 -5.72 -34.67 -0.88
C PRO A 190 -5.83 -34.61 -2.40
N GLU A 191 -6.50 -35.56 -3.05
CA GLU A 191 -6.69 -35.58 -4.52
C GLU A 191 -7.53 -34.40 -4.99
N GLY A 192 -8.64 -34.10 -4.29
CA GLY A 192 -9.49 -32.98 -4.60
C GLY A 192 -8.75 -31.62 -4.47
N ARG A 193 -8.00 -31.42 -3.37
CA ARG A 193 -7.18 -30.21 -3.17
C ARG A 193 -6.09 -30.07 -4.22
N GLU A 194 -5.45 -31.17 -4.62
CA GLU A 194 -4.47 -31.17 -5.69
C GLU A 194 -5.06 -30.74 -7.05
N ALA A 195 -6.28 -31.16 -7.36
CA ALA A 195 -7.00 -30.73 -8.56
C ALA A 195 -7.29 -29.23 -8.53
N ILE A 196 -7.78 -28.70 -7.39
CA ILE A 196 -8.03 -27.28 -7.18
C ILE A 196 -6.74 -26.45 -7.35
N MET A 197 -5.62 -26.93 -6.79
CA MET A 197 -4.31 -26.27 -6.95
C MET A 197 -3.87 -26.20 -8.41
N ARG A 198 -3.99 -27.30 -9.16
CA ARG A 198 -3.66 -27.31 -10.60
C ARG A 198 -4.51 -26.31 -11.40
N GLU A 199 -5.80 -26.25 -11.12
CA GLU A 199 -6.70 -25.28 -11.75
C GLU A 199 -6.33 -23.86 -11.38
N THR A 200 -5.97 -23.60 -10.10
CA THR A 200 -5.55 -22.28 -9.63
C THR A 200 -4.25 -21.84 -10.31
N LEU A 201 -3.27 -22.73 -10.43
CA LEU A 201 -2.03 -22.45 -11.17
C LEU A 201 -2.30 -22.20 -12.66
N ALA A 202 -3.20 -22.98 -13.26
CA ALA A 202 -3.58 -22.80 -14.67
C ALA A 202 -4.33 -21.49 -14.94
N SER A 203 -5.01 -20.92 -13.95
CA SER A 203 -5.68 -19.62 -14.07
C SER A 203 -4.71 -18.44 -14.12
N GLY A 204 -3.43 -18.65 -13.78
CA GLY A 204 -2.42 -17.60 -13.75
C GLY A 204 -2.40 -16.74 -12.47
N LEU A 205 -3.28 -17.01 -11.51
CA LEU A 205 -3.27 -16.31 -10.23
C LEU A 205 -1.97 -16.58 -9.47
N ARG A 206 -1.35 -15.51 -8.98
CA ARG A 206 -0.08 -15.56 -8.24
C ARG A 206 -0.28 -15.49 -6.74
N TYR A 207 0.73 -15.92 -6.02
CA TYR A 207 0.77 -15.83 -4.56
C TYR A 207 2.15 -15.38 -4.08
N VAL A 208 2.17 -14.35 -3.23
CA VAL A 208 3.37 -13.92 -2.51
C VAL A 208 3.01 -13.68 -1.05
N ALA A 209 3.67 -14.44 -0.16
CA ALA A 209 3.44 -14.40 1.27
C ALA A 209 4.10 -13.20 1.97
N ASP A 210 3.66 -12.91 3.19
CA ASP A 210 4.19 -11.87 4.08
C ASP A 210 5.73 -11.85 4.16
N GLU A 211 6.33 -13.03 4.31
CA GLU A 211 7.76 -13.18 4.50
C GLU A 211 8.58 -12.66 3.33
N HIS A 212 7.99 -12.63 2.13
CA HIS A 212 8.64 -12.23 0.89
C HIS A 212 8.21 -10.84 0.39
N ALA A 213 7.19 -10.24 0.99
CA ALA A 213 6.60 -8.97 0.58
C ALA A 213 6.91 -7.82 1.54
N ARG A 214 6.97 -8.08 2.86
CA ARG A 214 7.13 -7.00 3.86
C ARG A 214 8.54 -6.48 3.98
N ILE A 215 8.68 -5.18 3.81
CA ILE A 215 9.89 -4.44 4.18
C ILE A 215 9.95 -4.30 5.71
N GLY A 216 11.16 -4.55 6.26
CA GLY A 216 11.43 -4.33 7.68
C GLY A 216 10.94 -5.43 8.62
N ASN A 217 10.31 -6.50 8.14
CA ASN A 217 10.15 -7.70 8.94
C ASN A 217 11.54 -8.29 9.23
N ARG A 218 11.87 -8.53 10.50
CA ARG A 218 13.19 -9.04 10.90
C ARG A 218 13.56 -10.38 10.27
N SER A 219 12.58 -11.15 9.84
CA SER A 219 12.74 -12.42 9.13
C SER A 219 12.76 -12.27 7.60
N SER A 220 12.36 -11.13 7.05
CA SER A 220 12.25 -10.91 5.61
C SER A 220 13.52 -10.30 5.03
N ALA A 221 13.91 -10.80 3.87
CA ALA A 221 15.07 -10.28 3.13
C ALA A 221 14.76 -8.98 2.36
N GLY A 222 13.61 -8.34 2.60
CA GLY A 222 13.05 -7.25 1.81
C GLY A 222 12.42 -7.79 0.51
N PRO A 223 11.43 -7.10 -0.06
CA PRO A 223 10.73 -7.56 -1.25
C PRO A 223 11.68 -7.68 -2.43
N VAL A 224 11.54 -8.79 -3.14
CA VAL A 224 12.34 -9.15 -4.33
C VAL A 224 11.44 -9.35 -5.53
N HIS A 225 10.23 -9.84 -5.29
CA HIS A 225 9.24 -10.12 -6.32
C HIS A 225 8.51 -8.83 -6.71
N PRO A 226 8.55 -8.39 -8.00
CA PRO A 226 7.95 -7.14 -8.43
C PRO A 226 6.43 -7.03 -8.21
N ALA A 227 5.73 -8.16 -8.16
CA ALA A 227 4.31 -8.21 -7.85
C ALA A 227 4.01 -8.45 -6.36
N GLY A 228 5.01 -8.45 -5.48
CA GLY A 228 4.83 -8.77 -4.06
C GLY A 228 5.07 -7.57 -3.16
N CYS A 229 4.33 -6.49 -3.35
CA CYS A 229 4.45 -5.27 -2.55
C CYS A 229 3.17 -4.97 -1.76
N LEU A 230 3.30 -4.13 -0.75
CA LEU A 230 2.18 -3.62 0.03
C LEU A 230 1.85 -2.20 -0.43
N TRP A 231 0.58 -1.86 -0.46
CA TRP A 231 0.11 -0.50 -0.77
C TRP A 231 0.49 -0.04 -2.18
N ASP A 232 0.63 -0.97 -3.10
CA ASP A 232 0.83 -0.73 -4.52
C ASP A 232 -0.43 -1.02 -5.35
N ASN A 233 -0.38 -0.73 -6.62
CA ASN A 233 -1.42 -1.04 -7.59
C ASN A 233 -0.80 -1.50 -8.90
N GLY A 234 -1.60 -2.23 -9.68
CA GLY A 234 -1.29 -2.59 -11.06
C GLY A 234 -0.23 -3.68 -11.23
N SER A 235 -0.13 -4.19 -12.45
CA SER A 235 0.79 -5.29 -12.81
C SER A 235 2.19 -4.81 -13.20
N ASP A 236 2.37 -3.52 -13.46
CA ASP A 236 3.65 -2.89 -13.79
C ASP A 236 3.93 -1.77 -12.77
N PRO A 237 4.80 -2.02 -11.77
CA PRO A 237 5.09 -1.06 -10.72
C PRO A 237 5.78 0.22 -11.22
N VAL A 238 6.44 0.17 -12.39
CA VAL A 238 7.11 1.33 -13.00
C VAL A 238 6.10 2.21 -13.72
N ALA A 239 5.22 1.62 -14.50
CA ALA A 239 4.14 2.35 -15.17
C ALA A 239 3.22 3.03 -14.12
N GLU A 240 2.91 2.32 -13.05
CA GLU A 240 2.08 2.85 -11.98
C GLU A 240 2.78 3.98 -11.20
N LEU A 241 4.10 3.90 -10.96
CA LEU A 241 4.85 5.02 -10.38
C LEU A 241 4.75 6.27 -11.25
N ASN A 242 4.93 6.12 -12.56
CA ASN A 242 4.82 7.25 -13.50
C ASN A 242 3.40 7.85 -13.50
N ARG A 243 2.36 6.99 -13.48
CA ARG A 243 0.96 7.42 -13.38
C ARG A 243 0.69 8.20 -12.09
N LEU A 244 1.15 7.67 -10.96
CA LEU A 244 1.00 8.33 -9.65
C LEU A 244 1.76 9.67 -9.58
N MET A 245 2.94 9.78 -10.18
CA MET A 245 3.66 11.05 -10.23
C MET A 245 2.92 12.09 -11.08
N ALA A 246 2.29 11.68 -12.18
CA ALA A 246 1.44 12.56 -12.98
C ALA A 246 0.19 13.01 -12.19
N LEU A 247 -0.50 12.09 -11.54
CA LEU A 247 -1.64 12.39 -10.67
C LEU A 247 -1.23 13.33 -9.53
N ARG A 248 -0.10 13.04 -8.84
CA ARG A 248 0.43 13.86 -7.76
C ARG A 248 0.67 15.32 -8.18
N LYS A 249 1.13 15.52 -9.41
CA LYS A 249 1.32 16.85 -9.98
C LYS A 249 0.01 17.63 -10.05
N VAL A 250 -1.08 16.98 -10.48
CA VAL A 250 -2.43 17.58 -10.50
C VAL A 250 -2.91 17.87 -9.09
N VAL A 251 -2.81 16.90 -8.17
CA VAL A 251 -3.19 17.06 -6.76
C VAL A 251 -2.52 18.28 -6.13
N LEU A 252 -1.20 18.42 -6.31
CA LEU A 252 -0.44 19.51 -5.69
C LEU A 252 -0.68 20.87 -6.39
N ALA A 253 -1.02 20.87 -7.67
CA ALA A 253 -1.42 22.10 -8.38
C ALA A 253 -2.78 22.63 -7.90
N ASN A 254 -3.69 21.75 -7.51
CA ASN A 254 -5.03 22.08 -7.02
C ASN A 254 -5.07 22.27 -5.48
N PHE A 255 -3.98 21.95 -4.77
CA PHE A 255 -3.94 22.01 -3.31
C PHE A 255 -4.09 23.46 -2.82
N SER A 256 -5.08 23.69 -1.95
CA SER A 256 -5.42 25.01 -1.45
C SER A 256 -6.04 24.93 -0.04
N GLU A 257 -6.48 26.05 0.52
CA GLU A 257 -7.22 26.10 1.79
C GLU A 257 -8.52 25.27 1.73
N ARG A 258 -9.06 25.03 0.53
CA ARG A 258 -10.23 24.17 0.29
C ARG A 258 -9.99 22.71 0.66
N ALA A 259 -8.76 22.30 0.96
CA ALA A 259 -8.44 20.95 1.44
C ALA A 259 -8.87 20.72 2.91
N ILE A 260 -9.24 21.77 3.64
CA ILE A 260 -9.74 21.64 5.02
C ILE A 260 -11.07 22.37 5.17
N GLN A 261 -11.92 21.85 6.06
CA GLN A 261 -13.25 22.39 6.33
C GLN A 261 -13.16 23.84 6.87
N PRO A 262 -14.02 24.77 6.43
CA PRO A 262 -14.12 26.11 7.01
C PRO A 262 -14.19 26.11 8.54
N GLY A 263 -13.45 27.01 9.18
CA GLY A 263 -13.35 27.10 10.65
C GLY A 263 -12.25 26.21 11.27
N ARG A 264 -11.61 25.33 10.53
CA ARG A 264 -10.41 24.63 11.01
C ARG A 264 -9.18 25.56 10.95
N ALA A 265 -8.24 25.37 11.87
CA ALA A 265 -6.99 26.13 11.86
C ALA A 265 -6.19 25.85 10.58
N MET A 266 -5.74 26.90 9.87
CA MET A 266 -4.96 26.75 8.62
C MET A 266 -3.73 25.85 8.76
N ALA A 267 -3.12 25.78 9.94
CA ALA A 267 -2.02 24.88 10.23
C ALA A 267 -2.37 23.38 10.06
N THR A 268 -3.66 23.02 10.05
CA THR A 268 -4.09 21.63 9.78
C THR A 268 -4.05 21.25 8.31
N LEU A 269 -3.76 22.20 7.41
CA LEU A 269 -3.44 21.90 6.01
C LEU A 269 -2.23 20.96 5.89
N GLU A 270 -1.27 21.03 6.82
CA GLU A 270 -0.16 20.07 6.82
C GLU A 270 -0.60 18.64 7.03
N ASP A 271 -1.65 18.39 7.84
CA ASP A 271 -2.17 17.02 8.09
C ASP A 271 -2.68 16.36 6.80
N VAL A 272 -3.30 17.13 5.90
CA VAL A 272 -3.81 16.65 4.61
C VAL A 272 -2.78 16.74 3.49
N LEU A 273 -1.79 17.63 3.61
CA LEU A 273 -0.69 17.74 2.65
C LEU A 273 0.23 16.52 2.70
N VAL A 274 0.52 15.99 3.89
CA VAL A 274 1.43 14.84 4.03
C VAL A 274 1.00 13.65 3.19
N PRO A 275 -0.22 13.11 3.29
CA PRO A 275 -0.65 11.99 2.45
C PRO A 275 -0.71 12.35 0.95
N ALA A 276 -1.10 13.56 0.58
CA ALA A 276 -1.13 14.03 -0.80
C ALA A 276 0.28 14.17 -1.39
N TYR A 277 1.19 14.80 -0.66
CA TYR A 277 2.57 14.99 -1.10
C TYR A 277 3.37 13.70 -1.18
N LEU A 278 3.19 12.77 -0.23
CA LEU A 278 3.87 11.49 -0.17
C LEU A 278 3.06 10.31 -0.76
N MET A 279 2.04 10.57 -1.60
CA MET A 279 1.18 9.53 -2.13
C MET A 279 1.93 8.44 -2.93
N HIS A 280 3.06 8.82 -3.54
CA HIS A 280 3.91 7.91 -4.35
C HIS A 280 4.84 7.00 -3.53
N ARG A 281 4.94 7.19 -2.20
CA ARG A 281 5.95 6.53 -1.34
C ARG A 281 5.97 4.99 -1.45
N TYR A 282 4.81 4.37 -1.49
CA TYR A 282 4.70 2.91 -1.58
C TYR A 282 4.97 2.41 -3.00
N GLN A 283 4.61 3.21 -4.02
CA GLN A 283 4.87 2.85 -5.39
C GLN A 283 6.37 2.98 -5.76
N VAL A 284 7.09 3.91 -5.12
CA VAL A 284 8.58 3.94 -5.17
C VAL A 284 9.17 2.64 -4.62
N GLU A 285 8.61 2.14 -3.53
CA GLU A 285 9.00 0.87 -2.93
C GLU A 285 8.74 -0.30 -3.88
N ALA A 286 7.56 -0.34 -4.51
CA ALA A 286 7.21 -1.34 -5.52
C ALA A 286 8.12 -1.26 -6.76
N ALA A 287 8.36 -0.07 -7.31
CA ALA A 287 9.28 0.11 -8.43
C ALA A 287 10.71 -0.32 -8.10
N ALA A 288 11.14 -0.10 -6.87
CA ALA A 288 12.46 -0.51 -6.42
C ALA A 288 12.67 -2.04 -6.39
N THR A 289 11.61 -2.85 -6.26
CA THR A 289 11.73 -4.31 -6.31
C THR A 289 12.16 -4.83 -7.67
N VAL A 290 11.96 -4.05 -8.72
CA VAL A 290 12.40 -4.37 -10.08
C VAL A 290 13.93 -4.36 -10.19
N LEU A 291 14.63 -3.52 -9.41
CA LEU A 291 16.09 -3.44 -9.38
C LEU A 291 16.69 -4.63 -8.62
N GLY A 292 17.44 -5.46 -9.32
CA GLY A 292 17.90 -6.74 -8.81
C GLY A 292 16.71 -7.67 -8.49
N GLY A 293 15.58 -7.46 -9.15
CA GLY A 293 14.33 -8.17 -8.94
C GLY A 293 14.33 -9.57 -9.51
N GLN A 294 13.49 -10.40 -8.90
CA GLN A 294 13.24 -11.79 -9.35
C GLN A 294 11.78 -12.14 -9.13
N THR A 295 11.14 -12.65 -10.15
CA THR A 295 9.89 -13.39 -9.96
C THR A 295 10.23 -14.80 -9.51
N PHE A 296 9.40 -15.33 -8.63
CA PHE A 296 9.51 -16.71 -8.17
C PHE A 296 8.13 -17.27 -7.85
N THR A 297 8.04 -18.57 -7.80
CA THR A 297 6.86 -19.30 -7.33
C THR A 297 7.27 -20.23 -6.19
N TYR A 298 6.30 -20.73 -5.44
CA TYR A 298 6.54 -21.77 -4.43
C TYR A 298 6.49 -23.16 -5.06
N ALA A 299 7.19 -23.31 -6.20
CA ALA A 299 7.17 -24.50 -7.04
C ALA A 299 7.58 -25.76 -6.30
N MET A 300 6.81 -26.80 -6.52
CA MET A 300 7.15 -28.15 -6.07
C MET A 300 7.66 -28.99 -7.25
N ARG A 301 8.53 -29.96 -6.96
CA ARG A 301 9.09 -30.81 -8.01
C ARG A 301 7.97 -31.54 -8.77
N GLY A 302 7.85 -31.23 -10.06
CA GLY A 302 6.90 -31.90 -10.95
C GLY A 302 5.58 -31.15 -11.16
N ASP A 303 5.39 -29.95 -10.60
CA ASP A 303 4.18 -29.16 -10.76
C ASP A 303 4.17 -28.27 -12.03
N GLY A 304 5.28 -28.26 -12.78
CA GLY A 304 5.42 -27.53 -14.03
C GLY A 304 5.63 -26.01 -13.90
N GLN A 305 5.72 -25.47 -12.70
CA GLN A 305 5.94 -24.07 -12.48
C GLN A 305 7.39 -23.65 -12.80
N THR A 306 7.57 -22.42 -13.32
CA THR A 306 8.87 -21.78 -13.38
C THR A 306 9.28 -21.35 -11.97
N THR A 307 10.37 -21.91 -11.46
CA THR A 307 10.79 -21.68 -10.08
C THR A 307 11.21 -20.24 -9.81
N MET A 308 11.95 -19.63 -10.75
CA MET A 308 12.51 -18.29 -10.60
C MET A 308 12.92 -17.69 -11.94
N GLN A 309 12.70 -16.38 -12.12
CA GLN A 309 13.16 -15.64 -13.29
C GLN A 309 13.67 -14.26 -12.87
N ARG A 310 14.83 -13.84 -13.38
CA ARG A 310 15.36 -12.49 -13.16
C ARG A 310 14.57 -11.47 -13.96
N VAL A 311 14.39 -10.29 -13.42
CA VAL A 311 13.85 -9.15 -14.14
C VAL A 311 14.84 -8.70 -15.22
N SER A 312 14.35 -8.40 -16.42
CA SER A 312 15.19 -8.03 -17.55
C SER A 312 15.96 -6.72 -17.30
N ALA A 313 17.12 -6.59 -17.97
CA ALA A 313 17.91 -5.36 -17.91
C ALA A 313 17.13 -4.11 -18.37
N LYS A 314 16.21 -4.27 -19.33
CA LYS A 314 15.37 -3.18 -19.84
C LYS A 314 14.42 -2.68 -18.74
N GLU A 315 13.75 -3.59 -18.05
CA GLU A 315 12.82 -3.26 -16.95
C GLU A 315 13.57 -2.64 -15.78
N GLN A 316 14.75 -3.19 -15.40
CA GLN A 316 15.57 -2.62 -14.34
C GLN A 316 16.02 -1.18 -14.63
N ARG A 317 16.42 -0.89 -15.87
CA ARG A 317 16.78 0.48 -16.30
C ARG A 317 15.57 1.41 -16.30
N ALA A 318 14.40 0.94 -16.72
CA ALA A 318 13.17 1.71 -16.68
C ALA A 318 12.76 2.06 -15.22
N ALA A 319 12.90 1.11 -14.30
CA ALA A 319 12.66 1.33 -12.89
C ALA A 319 13.60 2.39 -12.30
N LEU A 320 14.90 2.30 -12.59
CA LEU A 320 15.88 3.28 -12.16
C LEU A 320 15.51 4.69 -12.67
N SER A 321 15.21 4.81 -13.96
CA SER A 321 14.82 6.09 -14.57
C SER A 321 13.56 6.68 -13.91
N ALA A 322 12.52 5.88 -13.66
CA ALA A 322 11.30 6.33 -13.00
C ALA A 322 11.56 6.78 -11.55
N MET A 323 12.39 6.04 -10.83
CA MET A 323 12.77 6.41 -9.47
C MET A 323 13.59 7.70 -9.43
N LEU A 324 14.55 7.90 -10.34
CA LEU A 324 15.32 9.14 -10.43
C LEU A 324 14.43 10.34 -10.77
N ALA A 325 13.41 10.16 -11.60
CA ALA A 325 12.44 11.22 -11.89
C ALA A 325 11.69 11.73 -10.64
N THR A 326 11.55 10.91 -9.59
CA THR A 326 10.98 11.38 -8.31
C THR A 326 11.90 12.29 -7.51
N LEU A 327 13.18 12.35 -7.86
CA LEU A 327 14.21 13.17 -7.22
C LEU A 327 14.43 14.49 -7.94
N GLU A 328 13.78 14.72 -9.09
CA GLU A 328 13.86 15.97 -9.82
C GLU A 328 13.38 17.12 -8.93
N PRO A 329 14.07 18.29 -8.93
CA PRO A 329 13.71 19.42 -8.09
C PRO A 329 12.24 19.85 -8.24
N GLU A 330 11.71 19.80 -9.46
CA GLU A 330 10.32 20.12 -9.78
C GLU A 330 9.33 19.12 -9.17
N ALA A 331 9.72 17.84 -9.07
CA ALA A 331 8.91 16.82 -8.42
C ALA A 331 8.92 16.95 -6.89
N LEU A 332 10.00 17.47 -6.32
CA LEU A 332 10.17 17.64 -4.89
C LEU A 332 9.66 19.00 -4.37
N ALA A 333 9.57 20.02 -5.23
CA ALA A 333 9.19 21.36 -4.83
C ALA A 333 7.70 21.46 -4.45
N LEU A 334 7.44 22.20 -3.38
CA LEU A 334 6.12 22.76 -3.09
C LEU A 334 6.05 24.19 -3.60
N SER A 335 4.93 24.60 -4.17
CA SER A 335 4.74 25.98 -4.63
C SER A 335 4.70 26.98 -3.47
N ASP A 336 5.07 28.25 -3.73
CA ASP A 336 4.93 29.32 -2.75
C ASP A 336 3.48 29.49 -2.29
N ALA A 337 2.53 29.27 -3.18
CA ALA A 337 1.11 29.31 -2.87
C ALA A 337 0.75 28.31 -1.75
N VAL A 338 1.22 27.06 -1.85
CA VAL A 338 0.98 26.04 -0.82
C VAL A 338 1.71 26.35 0.48
N VAL A 339 3.00 26.73 0.38
CA VAL A 339 3.84 27.01 1.57
C VAL A 339 3.27 28.16 2.40
N SER A 340 2.78 29.23 1.75
CA SER A 340 2.24 30.42 2.41
C SER A 340 0.91 30.18 3.13
N LEU A 341 0.21 29.07 2.82
CA LEU A 341 -1.06 28.72 3.48
C LEU A 341 -0.85 28.06 4.86
N ILE A 342 0.35 27.58 5.20
CA ILE A 342 0.60 26.78 6.39
C ILE A 342 1.31 27.60 7.47
N PRO A 343 0.58 28.26 8.39
CA PRO A 343 1.15 29.01 9.50
C PRO A 343 1.66 28.07 10.61
N PRO A 344 2.39 28.58 11.59
CA PRO A 344 2.67 27.85 12.82
C PRO A 344 1.40 27.33 13.48
N ARG A 345 1.48 26.13 14.08
CA ARG A 345 0.34 25.55 14.80
C ARG A 345 -0.04 26.40 16.00
N PRO A 346 -1.35 26.59 16.28
CA PRO A 346 -1.81 27.28 17.46
C PRO A 346 -1.27 26.65 18.76
N PRO A 347 -1.14 27.42 19.86
CA PRO A 347 -0.81 26.85 21.16
C PRO A 347 -1.71 25.67 21.53
N GLN A 348 -1.16 24.68 22.19
CA GLN A 348 -1.86 23.45 22.59
C GLN A 348 -2.30 22.51 21.45
N SER A 349 -2.03 22.89 20.19
CA SER A 349 -2.15 21.93 19.06
C SER A 349 -1.00 20.95 19.09
N GLY A 350 -1.32 19.66 19.17
CA GLY A 350 -0.31 18.61 19.19
C GLY A 350 0.50 18.56 17.89
N VAL A 351 1.80 18.33 18.00
CA VAL A 351 2.65 17.93 16.87
C VAL A 351 2.76 16.41 16.92
N SER A 352 2.34 15.76 15.85
CA SER A 352 2.42 14.30 15.73
C SER A 352 3.61 13.89 14.85
N ARG A 353 4.04 12.64 14.96
CA ARG A 353 5.05 12.04 14.08
C ARG A 353 4.56 11.84 12.62
N GLU A 354 3.30 12.15 12.36
CA GLU A 354 2.69 12.08 11.02
C GLU A 354 2.97 13.34 10.19
N LEU A 355 3.53 14.39 10.80
CA LEU A 355 3.90 15.64 10.13
C LEU A 355 5.34 15.59 9.62
N PHE A 356 5.67 16.50 8.71
CA PHE A 356 7.05 16.65 8.23
C PHE A 356 7.99 17.08 9.35
N PRO A 357 9.26 16.63 9.32
CA PRO A 357 10.31 17.18 10.20
C PRO A 357 10.50 18.65 9.91
N ARG A 358 11.10 19.39 10.85
CA ARG A 358 11.35 20.84 10.73
C ARG A 358 12.72 21.21 11.27
N HIS A 359 13.45 22.00 10.49
CA HIS A 359 14.71 22.65 10.88
C HIS A 359 14.53 24.16 11.07
N THR A 360 13.35 24.69 10.75
CA THR A 360 12.98 26.11 10.78
C THR A 360 12.26 26.54 12.06
N GLY A 361 12.29 25.72 13.10
CA GLY A 361 11.56 25.94 14.35
C GLY A 361 10.06 25.70 14.20
N TYR A 362 9.22 26.70 14.45
CA TYR A 362 7.76 26.52 14.41
C TYR A 362 7.16 26.70 13.01
N VAL A 363 7.91 27.23 12.06
CA VAL A 363 7.45 27.49 10.70
C VAL A 363 7.48 26.21 9.88
N PHE A 364 6.54 26.04 8.97
CA PHE A 364 6.53 24.91 8.02
C PHE A 364 7.84 24.90 7.20
N ASP A 365 8.45 23.74 7.06
CA ASP A 365 9.74 23.56 6.40
C ASP A 365 9.59 22.81 5.07
N PRO A 366 9.46 23.52 3.93
CA PRO A 366 9.32 22.89 2.63
C PRO A 366 10.58 22.12 2.19
N MET A 367 11.76 22.50 2.70
CA MET A 367 13.00 21.80 2.39
C MET A 367 13.06 20.46 3.13
N ALA A 368 12.59 20.39 4.38
CA ALA A 368 12.50 19.14 5.11
C ALA A 368 11.43 18.18 4.52
N ALA A 369 10.33 18.74 3.98
CA ALA A 369 9.35 17.94 3.22
C ALA A 369 9.99 17.34 1.96
N ALA A 370 10.70 18.13 1.16
CA ALA A 370 11.44 17.70 -0.02
C ALA A 370 12.51 16.65 0.34
N GLY A 371 13.27 16.88 1.41
CA GLY A 371 14.27 15.93 1.94
C GLY A 371 13.65 14.60 2.35
N THR A 372 12.46 14.63 2.96
CA THR A 372 11.71 13.41 3.33
C THR A 372 11.34 12.60 2.09
N ALA A 373 10.82 13.23 1.03
CA ALA A 373 10.47 12.55 -0.22
C ALA A 373 11.73 11.99 -0.92
N ALA A 374 12.80 12.77 -0.99
CA ALA A 374 14.07 12.33 -1.57
C ALA A 374 14.66 11.13 -0.82
N LYS A 375 14.61 11.16 0.51
CA LYS A 375 15.07 10.06 1.37
C LYS A 375 14.33 8.75 1.09
N ILE A 376 13.01 8.79 0.86
CA ILE A 376 12.22 7.60 0.53
C ILE A 376 12.81 6.90 -0.71
N THR A 377 13.09 7.64 -1.77
CA THR A 377 13.65 7.08 -3.00
C THR A 377 15.10 6.61 -2.81
N LEU A 378 15.94 7.45 -2.21
CA LEU A 378 17.37 7.13 -2.05
C LEU A 378 17.59 5.94 -1.11
N ALA A 379 16.82 5.82 -0.03
CA ALA A 379 16.88 4.67 0.86
C ALA A 379 16.50 3.36 0.14
N GLN A 380 15.56 3.41 -0.81
CA GLN A 380 15.22 2.25 -1.63
C GLN A 380 16.33 1.91 -2.63
N LEU A 381 16.93 2.90 -3.28
CA LEU A 381 18.05 2.69 -4.21
C LEU A 381 19.27 2.11 -3.50
N LEU A 382 19.57 2.57 -2.29
CA LEU A 382 20.77 2.23 -1.53
C LEU A 382 20.54 1.11 -0.50
N ASP A 383 19.49 0.29 -0.68
CA ASP A 383 19.28 -0.89 0.15
C ASP A 383 20.38 -1.93 -0.04
N HIS A 384 21.03 -2.36 1.07
CA HIS A 384 22.19 -3.26 1.03
C HIS A 384 21.88 -4.65 0.45
N LYS A 385 20.66 -5.17 0.64
CA LYS A 385 20.25 -6.46 0.11
C LYS A 385 20.02 -6.38 -1.39
N ARG A 386 19.46 -5.26 -1.86
CA ARG A 386 19.33 -4.97 -3.30
C ARG A 386 20.69 -4.85 -3.94
N ALA A 387 21.62 -4.12 -3.33
CA ALA A 387 22.99 -3.99 -3.82
C ALA A 387 23.66 -5.38 -3.97
N ALA A 388 23.53 -6.24 -2.97
CA ALA A 388 24.08 -7.60 -3.02
C ALA A 388 23.43 -8.44 -4.13
N ARG A 389 22.11 -8.36 -4.32
CA ARG A 389 21.42 -9.09 -5.39
C ARG A 389 21.84 -8.60 -6.77
N MET A 390 21.90 -7.29 -7.00
CA MET A 390 22.32 -6.70 -8.28
C MET A 390 23.72 -7.19 -8.66
N ASN A 391 24.67 -7.14 -7.72
CA ASN A 391 26.02 -7.63 -7.96
C ASN A 391 26.04 -9.14 -8.25
N SER A 392 25.32 -9.95 -7.49
CA SER A 392 25.23 -11.39 -7.71
C SER A 392 24.61 -11.74 -9.07
N GLN A 393 23.58 -11.00 -9.48
CA GLN A 393 22.92 -11.20 -10.76
C GLN A 393 23.80 -10.80 -11.94
N GLN A 394 24.50 -9.68 -11.82
CA GLN A 394 25.43 -9.19 -12.85
C GLN A 394 26.63 -10.12 -13.05
N LEU A 395 27.15 -10.75 -11.98
CA LEU A 395 28.20 -11.76 -12.10
C LEU A 395 27.73 -12.99 -12.89
N ALA A 396 26.47 -13.35 -12.79
CA ALA A 396 25.88 -14.47 -13.51
C ALA A 396 25.39 -14.12 -14.93
N ASP A 397 25.06 -12.86 -15.16
CA ASP A 397 24.63 -12.31 -16.45
C ASP A 397 25.15 -10.86 -16.59
N PRO A 398 26.27 -10.66 -17.27
CA PRO A 398 26.88 -9.34 -17.47
C PRO A 398 26.01 -8.32 -18.22
N GLY A 399 24.91 -8.74 -18.83
CA GLY A 399 23.92 -7.85 -19.48
C GLY A 399 23.03 -7.12 -18.49
N LEU A 400 22.95 -7.59 -17.23
CA LEU A 400 22.18 -6.95 -16.16
C LEU A 400 22.98 -5.80 -15.52
N PRO A 401 22.30 -4.72 -15.07
CA PRO A 401 22.97 -3.61 -14.39
C PRO A 401 23.55 -4.07 -13.04
N SER A 402 24.79 -3.68 -12.77
CA SER A 402 25.41 -3.85 -11.45
C SER A 402 24.95 -2.75 -10.49
N PHE A 403 25.19 -2.94 -9.19
CA PHE A 403 25.02 -1.87 -8.21
C PHE A 403 25.95 -0.69 -8.48
N ALA A 404 27.19 -0.96 -8.98
CA ALA A 404 28.14 0.09 -9.34
C ALA A 404 27.65 0.94 -10.53
N ASP A 405 27.02 0.32 -11.54
CA ASP A 405 26.40 1.04 -12.66
C ASP A 405 25.28 1.96 -12.16
N MET A 406 24.39 1.42 -11.33
CA MET A 406 23.29 2.19 -10.72
C MET A 406 23.85 3.37 -9.88
N LEU A 407 24.82 3.10 -9.01
CA LEU A 407 25.43 4.12 -8.15
C LEU A 407 26.11 5.20 -8.98
N SER A 408 26.78 4.83 -10.07
CA SER A 408 27.42 5.79 -11.00
C SER A 408 26.38 6.72 -11.63
N ILE A 409 25.20 6.19 -12.00
CA ILE A 409 24.11 7.00 -12.54
C ILE A 409 23.59 7.95 -11.46
N VAL A 410 23.28 7.44 -10.25
CA VAL A 410 22.76 8.26 -9.14
C VAL A 410 23.71 9.40 -8.75
N ILE A 411 25.04 9.15 -8.76
CA ILE A 411 26.04 10.16 -8.38
C ILE A 411 26.27 11.17 -9.53
N ASN A 412 26.30 10.70 -10.77
CA ASN A 412 26.64 11.51 -11.94
C ASN A 412 25.40 12.08 -12.63
N ASP A 413 24.22 11.73 -12.18
CA ASP A 413 22.99 12.31 -12.70
C ASP A 413 23.08 13.83 -12.49
N ARG A 414 23.04 14.54 -13.60
CA ARG A 414 23.20 15.99 -13.58
C ARG A 414 21.86 16.55 -13.10
N TRP A 415 21.84 16.91 -11.84
CA TRP A 415 20.75 17.69 -11.28
C TRP A 415 20.60 18.95 -12.13
N PRO A 416 19.43 19.22 -12.69
CA PRO A 416 19.25 20.28 -13.69
C PRO A 416 19.71 21.62 -13.14
N GLU A 417 20.36 22.43 -14.00
CA GLU A 417 20.65 23.85 -13.70
C GLU A 417 19.32 24.59 -13.61
N ALA A 418 18.69 24.53 -12.45
CA ALA A 418 17.45 25.22 -12.20
C ALA A 418 17.69 26.74 -12.22
N ARG A 419 16.79 27.48 -12.85
CA ARG A 419 16.83 28.96 -12.84
C ARG A 419 16.18 29.55 -11.60
N ASP A 420 15.28 28.83 -10.99
CA ASP A 420 14.58 29.20 -9.76
C ASP A 420 15.44 28.90 -8.53
N ALA A 421 15.57 29.84 -7.61
CA ALA A 421 16.40 29.70 -6.41
C ALA A 421 15.98 28.56 -5.49
N ARG A 422 14.69 28.25 -5.42
CA ARG A 422 14.16 27.13 -4.64
C ARG A 422 14.55 25.80 -5.27
N LEU A 423 14.39 25.65 -6.57
CA LEU A 423 14.79 24.46 -7.29
C LEU A 423 16.30 24.24 -7.17
N VAL A 424 17.11 25.31 -7.21
CA VAL A 424 18.55 25.24 -6.94
C VAL A 424 18.83 24.75 -5.52
N ALA A 425 18.08 25.21 -4.52
CA ALA A 425 18.26 24.78 -3.14
C ALA A 425 17.91 23.30 -2.98
N ILE A 426 16.82 22.83 -3.59
CA ILE A 426 16.43 21.41 -3.60
C ILE A 426 17.48 20.56 -4.32
N ALA A 427 17.94 21.00 -5.50
CA ALA A 427 19.01 20.32 -6.24
C ALA A 427 20.30 20.15 -5.43
N ARG A 428 20.59 21.07 -4.52
CA ARG A 428 21.74 20.98 -3.60
C ARG A 428 21.45 20.13 -2.36
N MET A 429 20.20 20.03 -1.95
CA MET A 429 19.79 19.22 -0.79
C MET A 429 19.83 17.72 -1.11
N VAL A 430 19.40 17.29 -2.30
CA VAL A 430 19.35 15.89 -2.67
C VAL A 430 20.72 15.18 -2.54
N PRO A 431 21.85 15.72 -3.01
CA PRO A 431 23.17 15.15 -2.74
C PRO A 431 23.53 15.01 -1.26
N VAL A 432 23.05 15.92 -0.39
CA VAL A 432 23.27 15.79 1.06
C VAL A 432 22.54 14.57 1.60
N VAL A 433 21.28 14.38 1.23
CA VAL A 433 20.51 13.18 1.59
C VAL A 433 21.16 11.92 1.02
N LEU A 434 21.69 11.98 -0.21
CA LEU A 434 22.44 10.88 -0.82
C LEU A 434 23.65 10.47 0.01
N VAL A 435 24.44 11.44 0.49
CA VAL A 435 25.62 11.18 1.34
C VAL A 435 25.20 10.51 2.66
N ASP A 436 24.11 10.96 3.28
CA ASP A 436 23.60 10.36 4.52
C ASP A 436 23.16 8.89 4.30
N GLU A 437 22.48 8.60 3.20
CA GLU A 437 22.07 7.24 2.87
C GLU A 437 23.25 6.35 2.47
N LEU A 438 24.28 6.89 1.80
CA LEU A 438 25.53 6.18 1.53
C LEU A 438 26.29 5.86 2.81
N ALA A 439 26.34 6.80 3.76
CA ALA A 439 26.94 6.56 5.08
C ALA A 439 26.18 5.46 5.84
N SER A 440 24.85 5.46 5.75
CA SER A 440 24.00 4.42 6.31
C SER A 440 24.28 3.05 5.69
N LEU A 441 24.42 2.99 4.35
CA LEU A 441 24.76 1.77 3.63
C LEU A 441 26.14 1.23 4.06
N LEU A 442 27.15 2.08 4.18
CA LEU A 442 28.49 1.72 4.61
C LEU A 442 28.55 1.21 6.07
N ALA A 443 27.65 1.67 6.93
CA ALA A 443 27.54 1.21 8.31
C ALA A 443 26.93 -0.19 8.44
N HIS A 444 26.29 -0.72 7.40
CA HIS A 444 25.83 -2.09 7.35
C HIS A 444 27.02 -3.04 7.26
N LYS A 445 27.16 -3.88 8.28
CA LYS A 445 28.12 -5.00 8.21
C LYS A 445 27.56 -6.01 7.18
N ALA A 446 28.37 -6.28 6.16
CA ALA A 446 28.08 -7.28 5.15
C ALA A 446 27.97 -8.70 5.78
#